data_7db9635e0cdc66bc6de75b568d01c5a3
#
_entry.id   7db9635e0cdc66bc6de75b568d01c5a3
#
_cell.length_a   1.000
_cell.length_b   1.000
_cell.length_c   1.000
_cell.angle_alpha   90.00
_cell.angle_beta   90.00
_cell.angle_gamma   90.00
#
_symmetry.space_group_name_H-M   'P 1'
#
loop_
_entity.id
_entity.type
_entity.pdbx_description
1 polymer ?
#
loop_
_entity_poly.entity_id
_entity_poly.type
_entity_poly.pdbx_seq_one_letter_code
_entity_poly.pdbx_strand_id
1 'polypeptide(L)'
;MKWSVALALGRVSNLPTVWTNALAGVVLAGGSTGDARVPWIVLAVSLCYVAGMYLNDAFDRDFDARHRPERPIPSGAVSARTVFTAGFGMLAAGVALLAWLGLGPAQGTGWPPAAAGLALAGAIVWYDLHHKANPASPLLMGLCRALVYVAAACVVVARPPGAVYVGALLLLSYLIGLTYVARQEHLGRVANLWPLLFLALPLAWTARAALQGGFVAVLWLLLAAWLLYALSFLRRRRAGDVPRSVGHLLAGICLWDALVIAAAGQPALAGLAIGLFGLTLVLQRLVAPT
;
A
#
# COMPACT_ATOMS: atom_id res chain seq x y z
N MET A 1 -19.66 14.23 10.26
CA MET A 1 -19.41 12.85 9.70
C MET A 1 -19.30 11.85 10.86
N LYS A 2 -20.02 10.73 10.82
CA LYS A 2 -19.90 9.66 11.85
C LYS A 2 -18.55 8.97 11.74
N TRP A 3 -17.98 8.52 12.87
CA TRP A 3 -16.69 7.81 12.88
C TRP A 3 -16.65 6.57 11.98
N SER A 4 -17.75 5.79 11.96
CA SER A 4 -17.85 4.60 11.10
C SER A 4 -17.72 4.96 9.60
N VAL A 5 -18.32 6.08 9.18
CA VAL A 5 -18.19 6.58 7.80
C VAL A 5 -16.76 7.02 7.50
N ALA A 6 -16.10 7.71 8.44
CA ALA A 6 -14.72 8.14 8.28
C ALA A 6 -13.75 6.95 8.13
N LEU A 7 -13.92 5.92 8.95
CA LEU A 7 -13.10 4.70 8.91
C LEU A 7 -13.32 3.90 7.62
N ALA A 8 -14.57 3.84 7.16
CA ALA A 8 -14.92 3.14 5.90
C ALA A 8 -14.32 3.86 4.68
N LEU A 9 -14.50 5.21 4.58
CA LEU A 9 -13.89 6.02 3.52
C LEU A 9 -12.37 5.88 3.48
N GLY A 10 -11.72 5.87 4.65
CA GLY A 10 -10.26 5.74 4.76
C GLY A 10 -9.74 4.34 4.52
N ARG A 11 -10.59 3.32 4.39
CA ARG A 11 -10.23 1.90 4.30
C ARG A 11 -9.10 1.56 5.28
N VAL A 12 -9.28 1.99 6.54
CA VAL A 12 -8.24 1.94 7.58
C VAL A 12 -7.74 0.53 7.89
N SER A 13 -8.48 -0.50 7.50
CA SER A 13 -8.07 -1.90 7.61
C SER A 13 -6.76 -2.21 6.87
N ASN A 14 -6.40 -1.42 5.87
CA ASN A 14 -5.18 -1.61 5.08
C ASN A 14 -4.02 -0.69 5.52
N LEU A 15 -4.21 0.20 6.51
CA LEU A 15 -3.16 1.08 7.03
C LEU A 15 -1.90 0.33 7.47
N PRO A 16 -1.98 -0.83 8.16
CA PRO A 16 -0.78 -1.54 8.56
C PRO A 16 0.12 -1.91 7.38
N THR A 17 -0.44 -2.12 6.18
CA THR A 17 0.35 -2.37 4.97
C THR A 17 1.13 -1.14 4.48
N VAL A 18 0.65 0.07 4.78
CA VAL A 18 1.36 1.33 4.50
C VAL A 18 2.50 1.52 5.48
N TRP A 19 2.26 1.16 6.74
CA TRP A 19 3.29 1.24 7.79
C TRP A 19 4.44 0.29 7.52
N THR A 20 4.16 -0.95 7.10
CA THR A 20 5.22 -1.88 6.70
C THR A 20 5.98 -1.40 5.47
N ASN A 21 5.31 -0.78 4.48
CA ASN A 21 5.98 -0.16 3.33
C ASN A 21 6.95 0.95 3.79
N ALA A 22 6.54 1.82 4.72
CA ALA A 22 7.40 2.87 5.25
C ALA A 22 8.61 2.29 5.99
N LEU A 23 8.38 1.28 6.85
CA LEU A 23 9.45 0.59 7.58
C LEU A 23 10.45 -0.10 6.64
N ALA A 24 9.97 -0.76 5.58
CA ALA A 24 10.84 -1.36 4.57
C ALA A 24 11.68 -0.29 3.85
N GLY A 25 11.08 0.85 3.48
CA GLY A 25 11.82 1.97 2.90
C GLY A 25 12.91 2.52 3.81
N VAL A 26 12.62 2.70 5.11
CA VAL A 26 13.58 3.14 6.14
C VAL A 26 14.73 2.14 6.26
N VAL A 27 14.43 0.83 6.39
CA VAL A 27 15.44 -0.22 6.56
C VAL A 27 16.34 -0.35 5.33
N LEU A 28 15.76 -0.34 4.13
CA LEU A 28 16.51 -0.41 2.90
C LEU A 28 17.42 0.81 2.66
N ALA A 29 17.09 1.95 3.28
CA ALA A 29 17.93 3.14 3.30
C ALA A 29 19.04 3.10 4.36
N GLY A 30 19.13 2.03 5.14
CA GLY A 30 20.10 1.88 6.24
C GLY A 30 19.65 2.52 7.55
N GLY A 31 18.37 2.93 7.65
CA GLY A 31 17.79 3.47 8.88
C GLY A 31 17.40 2.39 9.89
N SER A 32 17.13 2.83 11.12
CA SER A 32 16.63 1.98 12.19
C SER A 32 15.30 2.51 12.74
N THR A 33 14.55 1.66 13.44
CA THR A 33 13.32 2.09 14.13
C THR A 33 13.55 2.96 15.35
N GLY A 34 14.79 3.00 15.86
CA GLY A 34 15.18 3.94 16.90
C GLY A 34 15.28 5.40 16.44
N ASP A 35 15.17 5.65 15.13
CA ASP A 35 15.11 7.00 14.58
C ASP A 35 13.79 7.67 14.97
N ALA A 36 13.87 8.78 15.72
CA ALA A 36 12.71 9.54 16.18
C ALA A 36 11.84 10.09 15.04
N ARG A 37 12.33 10.07 13.79
CA ARG A 37 11.57 10.49 12.61
C ARG A 37 10.58 9.42 12.12
N VAL A 38 10.78 8.13 12.49
CA VAL A 38 9.94 7.01 11.99
C VAL A 38 8.45 7.20 12.29
N PRO A 39 8.00 7.59 13.49
CA PRO A 39 6.59 7.85 13.75
C PRO A 39 6.00 8.93 12.86
N TRP A 40 6.77 9.98 12.55
CA TRP A 40 6.36 11.07 11.69
C TRP A 40 6.29 10.65 10.21
N ILE A 41 7.23 9.79 9.76
CA ILE A 41 7.16 9.16 8.43
C ILE A 41 5.86 8.36 8.31
N VAL A 42 5.58 7.50 9.30
CA VAL A 42 4.36 6.67 9.34
C VAL A 42 3.11 7.54 9.32
N LEU A 43 3.09 8.63 10.08
CA LEU A 43 1.97 9.59 10.08
C LEU A 43 1.80 10.24 8.70
N ALA A 44 2.89 10.73 8.09
CA ALA A 44 2.84 11.39 6.78
C ALA A 44 2.28 10.47 5.69
N VAL A 45 2.78 9.22 5.59
CA VAL A 45 2.29 8.28 4.57
C VAL A 45 0.88 7.77 4.88
N SER A 46 0.49 7.71 6.17
CA SER A 46 -0.89 7.41 6.56
C SER A 46 -1.86 8.48 6.10
N LEU A 47 -1.49 9.77 6.28
CA LEU A 47 -2.28 10.90 5.77
C LEU A 47 -2.42 10.84 4.25
N CYS A 48 -1.33 10.59 3.51
CA CYS A 48 -1.38 10.43 2.05
C CYS A 48 -2.27 9.25 1.63
N TYR A 49 -2.18 8.11 2.34
CA TYR A 49 -2.99 6.93 2.04
C TYR A 49 -4.48 7.19 2.26
N VAL A 50 -4.85 7.69 3.45
CA VAL A 50 -6.25 8.00 3.78
C VAL A 50 -6.80 9.07 2.84
N ALA A 51 -5.98 10.09 2.52
CA ALA A 51 -6.32 11.10 1.52
C ALA A 51 -6.68 10.48 0.17
N GLY A 52 -5.84 9.55 -0.34
CA GLY A 52 -6.09 8.85 -1.59
C GLY A 52 -7.41 8.06 -1.55
N MET A 53 -7.73 7.37 -0.45
CA MET A 53 -8.99 6.65 -0.33
C MET A 53 -10.21 7.58 -0.34
N TYR A 54 -10.13 8.72 0.35
CA TYR A 54 -11.18 9.76 0.35
C TYR A 54 -11.37 10.35 -1.04
N LEU A 55 -10.27 10.72 -1.71
CA LEU A 55 -10.30 11.30 -3.04
C LEU A 55 -10.83 10.29 -4.07
N ASN A 56 -10.44 9.01 -3.96
CA ASN A 56 -10.97 7.95 -4.80
C ASN A 56 -12.51 7.89 -4.76
N ASP A 57 -13.09 7.82 -3.56
CA ASP A 57 -14.55 7.77 -3.41
C ASP A 57 -15.22 9.09 -3.86
N ALA A 58 -14.55 10.24 -3.69
CA ALA A 58 -15.07 11.54 -4.13
C ALA A 58 -15.05 11.73 -5.66
N PHE A 59 -14.00 11.28 -6.34
CA PHE A 59 -13.92 11.28 -7.80
C PHE A 59 -14.87 10.26 -8.41
N ASP A 60 -15.08 9.13 -7.74
CA ASP A 60 -15.94 8.03 -8.18
C ASP A 60 -17.43 8.24 -7.92
N ARG A 61 -17.84 9.32 -7.26
CA ARG A 61 -19.23 9.55 -6.79
C ARG A 61 -20.31 9.31 -7.85
N ASP A 62 -20.10 9.77 -9.09
CA ASP A 62 -21.10 9.66 -10.16
C ASP A 62 -21.20 8.23 -10.70
N PHE A 63 -20.11 7.47 -10.67
CA PHE A 63 -20.09 6.07 -10.99
C PHE A 63 -20.73 5.24 -9.87
N ASP A 64 -20.36 5.53 -8.62
CA ASP A 64 -20.85 4.84 -7.44
C ASP A 64 -22.36 5.09 -7.24
N ALA A 65 -22.88 6.27 -7.57
CA ALA A 65 -24.32 6.53 -7.54
C ALA A 65 -25.13 5.58 -8.43
N ARG A 66 -24.53 5.08 -9.52
CA ARG A 66 -25.18 4.14 -10.45
C ARG A 66 -24.95 2.67 -10.11
N HIS A 67 -23.81 2.32 -9.51
CA HIS A 67 -23.38 0.93 -9.34
C HIS A 67 -23.26 0.47 -7.89
N ARG A 68 -23.08 1.41 -6.94
CA ARG A 68 -22.86 1.17 -5.51
C ARG A 68 -23.53 2.25 -4.66
N PRO A 69 -24.88 2.39 -4.74
CA PRO A 69 -25.63 3.46 -4.08
C PRO A 69 -25.52 3.44 -2.55
N GLU A 70 -25.11 2.31 -1.97
CA GLU A 70 -24.87 2.13 -0.53
C GLU A 70 -23.60 2.82 -0.01
N ARG A 71 -22.69 3.27 -0.91
CA ARG A 71 -21.46 3.96 -0.51
C ARG A 71 -21.75 5.30 0.18
N PRO A 72 -20.83 5.79 1.05
CA PRO A 72 -21.09 6.95 1.92
C PRO A 72 -21.52 8.24 1.19
N ILE A 73 -20.96 8.53 0.01
CA ILE A 73 -21.32 9.73 -0.75
C ILE A 73 -22.67 9.57 -1.45
N PRO A 74 -22.92 8.55 -2.26
CA PRO A 74 -24.22 8.33 -2.89
C PRO A 74 -25.38 8.17 -1.92
N SER A 75 -25.18 7.52 -0.77
CA SER A 75 -26.21 7.36 0.26
C SER A 75 -26.54 8.63 1.03
N GLY A 76 -25.81 9.74 0.79
CA GLY A 76 -26.00 11.00 1.51
C GLY A 76 -25.42 11.01 2.93
N ALA A 77 -24.68 10.00 3.36
CA ALA A 77 -24.05 9.92 4.68
C ALA A 77 -22.98 11.01 4.89
N VAL A 78 -22.40 11.50 3.79
CA VAL A 78 -21.43 12.60 3.76
C VAL A 78 -21.47 13.32 2.40
N SER A 79 -21.24 14.64 2.39
CA SER A 79 -21.19 15.40 1.14
C SER A 79 -19.84 15.18 0.42
N ALA A 80 -19.87 15.12 -0.93
CA ALA A 80 -18.67 15.06 -1.75
C ALA A 80 -17.70 16.21 -1.44
N ARG A 81 -18.23 17.44 -1.20
CA ARG A 81 -17.41 18.60 -0.83
C ARG A 81 -16.60 18.35 0.44
N THR A 82 -17.23 17.80 1.49
CA THR A 82 -16.54 17.46 2.74
C THR A 82 -15.42 16.44 2.50
N VAL A 83 -15.69 15.42 1.68
CA VAL A 83 -14.71 14.37 1.38
C VAL A 83 -13.54 14.91 0.57
N PHE A 84 -13.80 15.75 -0.46
CA PHE A 84 -12.73 16.44 -1.21
C PHE A 84 -11.89 17.35 -0.31
N THR A 85 -12.52 18.18 0.51
CA THR A 85 -11.79 19.11 1.41
C THR A 85 -10.92 18.34 2.40
N ALA A 86 -11.45 17.27 3.02
CA ALA A 86 -10.68 16.43 3.93
C ALA A 86 -9.56 15.67 3.20
N GLY A 87 -9.83 15.11 2.02
CA GLY A 87 -8.85 14.39 1.22
C GLY A 87 -7.67 15.27 0.81
N PHE A 88 -7.93 16.41 0.18
CA PHE A 88 -6.85 17.34 -0.20
C PHE A 88 -6.15 17.95 1.02
N GLY A 89 -6.86 18.22 2.11
CA GLY A 89 -6.26 18.69 3.35
C GLY A 89 -5.28 17.69 3.96
N MET A 90 -5.66 16.40 4.04
CA MET A 90 -4.78 15.32 4.52
C MET A 90 -3.60 15.10 3.58
N LEU A 91 -3.81 15.18 2.26
CA LEU A 91 -2.74 15.03 1.28
C LEU A 91 -1.70 16.14 1.41
N ALA A 92 -2.16 17.39 1.51
CA ALA A 92 -1.30 18.55 1.74
C ALA A 92 -0.54 18.45 3.08
N ALA A 93 -1.22 18.01 4.16
CA ALA A 93 -0.58 17.80 5.46
C ALA A 93 0.49 16.70 5.42
N GLY A 94 0.23 15.58 4.71
CA GLY A 94 1.21 14.51 4.53
C GLY A 94 2.46 14.97 3.78
N VAL A 95 2.28 15.72 2.68
CA VAL A 95 3.39 16.32 1.91
C VAL A 95 4.15 17.35 2.74
N ALA A 96 3.43 18.23 3.47
CA ALA A 96 4.05 19.23 4.33
C ALA A 96 4.88 18.59 5.46
N LEU A 97 4.40 17.49 6.02
CA LEU A 97 5.13 16.73 7.05
C LEU A 97 6.41 16.08 6.48
N LEU A 98 6.36 15.52 5.28
CA LEU A 98 7.56 15.01 4.61
C LEU A 98 8.55 16.14 4.29
N ALA A 99 8.06 17.29 3.84
CA ALA A 99 8.88 18.47 3.61
C ALA A 99 9.55 18.96 4.91
N TRP A 100 8.80 19.00 6.01
CA TRP A 100 9.32 19.36 7.32
C TRP A 100 10.40 18.37 7.79
N LEU A 101 10.19 17.06 7.62
CA LEU A 101 11.17 16.04 7.99
C LEU A 101 12.48 16.18 7.22
N GLY A 102 12.44 16.67 5.99
CA GLY A 102 13.63 16.93 5.19
C GLY A 102 14.31 18.26 5.49
N LEU A 103 13.55 19.32 5.73
CA LEU A 103 14.07 20.70 5.77
C LEU A 103 14.17 21.28 7.19
N GLY A 104 13.37 20.78 8.14
CA GLY A 104 13.24 21.35 9.48
C GLY A 104 14.30 20.88 10.49
N PRO A 105 14.47 19.57 10.73
CA PRO A 105 15.43 19.07 11.71
C PRO A 105 16.89 19.29 11.29
N ALA A 106 17.79 19.42 12.28
CA ALA A 106 19.24 19.52 12.04
C ALA A 106 19.80 18.28 11.27
N GLN A 107 19.12 17.14 11.39
CA GLN A 107 19.46 15.89 10.67
C GLN A 107 18.63 15.70 9.39
N GLY A 108 17.97 16.76 8.93
CA GLY A 108 17.17 16.72 7.71
C GLY A 108 18.01 16.47 6.46
N THR A 109 17.43 15.72 5.52
CA THR A 109 18.10 15.33 4.26
C THR A 109 17.96 16.37 3.16
N GLY A 110 17.30 17.49 3.43
CA GLY A 110 17.00 18.55 2.47
C GLY A 110 15.67 18.34 1.74
N TRP A 111 15.61 18.73 0.48
CA TRP A 111 14.40 18.73 -0.33
C TRP A 111 13.89 17.34 -0.84
N PRO A 112 14.70 16.24 -0.90
CA PRO A 112 14.25 14.96 -1.46
C PRO A 112 12.97 14.38 -0.84
N PRO A 113 12.72 14.43 0.48
CA PRO A 113 11.44 13.97 1.04
C PRO A 113 10.24 14.77 0.54
N ALA A 114 10.39 16.10 0.36
CA ALA A 114 9.35 16.94 -0.18
C ALA A 114 9.03 16.58 -1.64
N ALA A 115 10.06 16.37 -2.45
CA ALA A 115 9.90 15.97 -3.85
C ALA A 115 9.24 14.59 -3.98
N ALA A 116 9.66 13.61 -3.16
CA ALA A 116 9.04 12.28 -3.14
C ALA A 116 7.57 12.36 -2.66
N GLY A 117 7.28 13.20 -1.68
CA GLY A 117 5.91 13.47 -1.20
C GLY A 117 5.03 14.10 -2.29
N LEU A 118 5.54 15.09 -3.03
CA LEU A 118 4.82 15.68 -4.17
C LEU A 118 4.60 14.67 -5.30
N ALA A 119 5.59 13.85 -5.61
CA ALA A 119 5.45 12.77 -6.59
C ALA A 119 4.39 11.75 -6.16
N LEU A 120 4.35 11.37 -4.87
CA LEU A 120 3.34 10.49 -4.30
C LEU A 120 1.94 11.13 -4.41
N ALA A 121 1.81 12.40 -4.03
CA ALA A 121 0.53 13.12 -4.13
C ALA A 121 0.06 13.24 -5.58
N GLY A 122 0.96 13.55 -6.51
CA GLY A 122 0.67 13.58 -7.95
C GLY A 122 0.21 12.22 -8.47
N ALA A 123 0.88 11.12 -8.08
CA ALA A 123 0.52 9.76 -8.47
C ALA A 123 -0.86 9.36 -7.93
N ILE A 124 -1.18 9.72 -6.67
CA ILE A 124 -2.50 9.48 -6.05
C ILE A 124 -3.59 10.19 -6.83
N VAL A 125 -3.44 11.51 -7.04
CA VAL A 125 -4.45 12.31 -7.76
C VAL A 125 -4.61 11.82 -9.20
N TRP A 126 -3.51 11.50 -9.89
CA TRP A 126 -3.56 10.96 -11.24
C TRP A 126 -4.29 9.61 -11.30
N TYR A 127 -3.98 8.71 -10.36
CA TYR A 127 -4.70 7.44 -10.25
C TYR A 127 -6.20 7.67 -10.08
N ASP A 128 -6.60 8.49 -9.11
CA ASP A 128 -8.02 8.72 -8.78
C ASP A 128 -8.80 9.36 -9.93
N LEU A 129 -8.15 10.23 -10.71
CA LEU A 129 -8.77 10.85 -11.90
C LEU A 129 -8.90 9.89 -13.09
N HIS A 130 -7.97 8.93 -13.27
CA HIS A 130 -7.83 8.20 -14.53
C HIS A 130 -7.85 6.68 -14.39
N HIS A 131 -8.17 6.11 -13.21
CA HIS A 131 -8.08 4.66 -13.03
C HIS A 131 -9.19 3.88 -13.75
N LYS A 132 -10.35 4.50 -14.00
CA LYS A 132 -11.46 3.85 -14.70
C LYS A 132 -11.16 3.72 -16.18
N ALA A 133 -11.43 2.54 -16.72
CA ALA A 133 -11.15 2.17 -18.11
C ALA A 133 -9.67 2.35 -18.57
N ASN A 134 -8.77 2.72 -17.68
CA ASN A 134 -7.35 2.89 -17.99
C ASN A 134 -6.59 1.56 -17.80
N PRO A 135 -6.00 0.98 -18.86
CA PRO A 135 -5.22 -0.26 -18.73
C PRO A 135 -3.98 -0.10 -17.84
N ALA A 136 -3.43 1.11 -17.73
CA ALA A 136 -2.26 1.41 -16.91
C ALA A 136 -2.60 1.60 -15.40
N SER A 137 -3.87 1.52 -14.99
CA SER A 137 -4.24 1.74 -13.58
C SER A 137 -3.54 0.79 -12.59
N PRO A 138 -3.22 -0.50 -12.90
CA PRO A 138 -2.42 -1.32 -12.02
C PRO A 138 -1.00 -0.78 -11.79
N LEU A 139 -0.39 -0.22 -12.84
CA LEU A 139 0.92 0.42 -12.74
C LEU A 139 0.87 1.68 -11.85
N LEU A 140 -0.15 2.53 -12.04
CA LEU A 140 -0.33 3.74 -11.24
C LEU A 140 -0.57 3.42 -9.75
N MET A 141 -1.40 2.42 -9.45
CA MET A 141 -1.60 1.96 -8.08
C MET A 141 -0.29 1.42 -7.46
N GLY A 142 0.47 0.62 -8.22
CA GLY A 142 1.78 0.14 -7.81
C GLY A 142 2.77 1.28 -7.58
N LEU A 143 2.75 2.31 -8.44
CA LEU A 143 3.60 3.50 -8.30
C LEU A 143 3.32 4.26 -7.00
N CYS A 144 2.05 4.44 -6.61
CA CYS A 144 1.70 5.06 -5.33
C CYS A 144 2.37 4.31 -4.15
N ARG A 145 2.38 2.97 -4.16
CA ARG A 145 3.02 2.18 -3.10
C ARG A 145 4.54 2.21 -3.18
N ALA A 146 5.12 2.14 -4.38
CA ALA A 146 6.57 2.26 -4.59
C ALA A 146 7.09 3.62 -4.08
N LEU A 147 6.35 4.69 -4.31
CA LEU A 147 6.70 6.03 -3.84
C LEU A 147 6.65 6.17 -2.31
N VAL A 148 5.88 5.35 -1.58
CA VAL A 148 5.95 5.29 -0.10
C VAL A 148 7.33 4.81 0.36
N TYR A 149 7.89 3.77 -0.26
CA TYR A 149 9.27 3.31 0.03
C TYR A 149 10.28 4.43 -0.20
N VAL A 150 10.19 5.09 -1.36
CA VAL A 150 11.12 6.16 -1.74
C VAL A 150 10.98 7.36 -0.80
N ALA A 151 9.76 7.78 -0.47
CA ALA A 151 9.52 8.91 0.43
C ALA A 151 10.07 8.65 1.84
N ALA A 152 9.83 7.44 2.38
CA ALA A 152 10.36 7.04 3.67
C ALA A 152 11.90 6.99 3.65
N ALA A 153 12.50 6.42 2.60
CA ALA A 153 13.95 6.35 2.44
C ALA A 153 14.59 7.74 2.31
N CYS A 154 13.96 8.67 1.58
CA CYS A 154 14.45 10.04 1.43
C CYS A 154 14.51 10.81 2.76
N VAL A 155 13.68 10.48 3.74
CA VAL A 155 13.80 11.07 5.10
C VAL A 155 15.07 10.57 5.81
N VAL A 156 15.50 9.33 5.55
CA VAL A 156 16.69 8.73 6.17
C VAL A 156 17.96 9.23 5.49
N VAL A 157 17.97 9.27 4.16
CA VAL A 157 19.16 9.60 3.37
C VAL A 157 18.76 10.38 2.11
N ALA A 158 19.50 11.45 1.80
CA ALA A 158 19.18 12.33 0.66
C ALA A 158 19.22 11.62 -0.71
N ARG A 159 20.03 10.58 -0.83
CA ARG A 159 20.16 9.75 -2.05
C ARG A 159 19.97 8.29 -1.67
N PRO A 160 18.72 7.76 -1.78
CA PRO A 160 18.44 6.37 -1.43
C PRO A 160 19.31 5.39 -2.23
N PRO A 161 19.83 4.33 -1.60
CA PRO A 161 20.62 3.32 -2.28
C PRO A 161 19.76 2.50 -3.26
N GLY A 162 20.41 1.82 -4.21
CA GLY A 162 19.76 0.99 -5.22
C GLY A 162 18.78 -0.06 -4.67
N ALA A 163 19.04 -0.56 -3.47
CA ALA A 163 18.16 -1.52 -2.78
C ALA A 163 16.74 -0.98 -2.57
N VAL A 164 16.59 0.32 -2.28
CA VAL A 164 15.27 0.98 -2.12
C VAL A 164 14.49 0.91 -3.42
N TYR A 165 15.12 1.25 -4.54
CA TYR A 165 14.46 1.26 -5.86
C TYR A 165 14.12 -0.16 -6.32
N VAL A 166 15.01 -1.13 -6.08
CA VAL A 166 14.72 -2.54 -6.37
C VAL A 166 13.55 -3.02 -5.53
N GLY A 167 13.54 -2.78 -4.22
CA GLY A 167 12.42 -3.13 -3.34
C GLY A 167 11.10 -2.47 -3.78
N ALA A 168 11.14 -1.18 -4.13
CA ALA A 168 10.00 -0.43 -4.64
C ALA A 168 9.46 -1.00 -5.97
N LEU A 169 10.34 -1.38 -6.91
CA LEU A 169 9.96 -2.01 -8.17
C LEU A 169 9.35 -3.41 -7.98
N LEU A 170 9.87 -4.18 -7.04
CA LEU A 170 9.30 -5.50 -6.69
C LEU A 170 7.93 -5.37 -6.03
N LEU A 171 7.75 -4.38 -5.13
CA LEU A 171 6.44 -4.04 -4.58
C LEU A 171 5.48 -3.58 -5.68
N LEU A 172 5.93 -2.72 -6.59
CA LEU A 172 5.15 -2.27 -7.75
C LEU A 172 4.69 -3.47 -8.58
N SER A 173 5.57 -4.43 -8.86
CA SER A 173 5.22 -5.67 -9.55
C SER A 173 4.11 -6.42 -8.79
N TYR A 174 4.27 -6.60 -7.48
CA TYR A 174 3.24 -7.24 -6.63
C TYR A 174 1.88 -6.54 -6.78
N LEU A 175 1.87 -5.21 -6.73
CA LEU A 175 0.65 -4.40 -6.84
C LEU A 175 0.02 -4.46 -8.24
N ILE A 176 0.80 -4.62 -9.31
CA ILE A 176 0.25 -4.85 -10.65
C ILE A 176 -0.59 -6.12 -10.66
N GLY A 177 -0.06 -7.23 -10.16
CA GLY A 177 -0.78 -8.50 -10.08
C GLY A 177 -2.03 -8.41 -9.20
N LEU A 178 -1.91 -7.79 -8.01
CA LEU A 178 -3.02 -7.58 -7.09
C LEU A 178 -4.13 -6.73 -7.74
N THR A 179 -3.78 -5.56 -8.29
CA THR A 179 -4.75 -4.63 -8.86
C THR A 179 -5.41 -5.21 -10.10
N TYR A 180 -4.70 -6.03 -10.85
CA TYR A 180 -5.29 -6.78 -11.96
C TYR A 180 -6.44 -7.71 -11.47
N VAL A 181 -6.24 -8.43 -10.37
CA VAL A 181 -7.30 -9.24 -9.74
C VAL A 181 -8.46 -8.36 -9.28
N ALA A 182 -8.17 -7.27 -8.58
CA ALA A 182 -9.17 -6.35 -8.05
C ALA A 182 -10.06 -5.74 -9.16
N ARG A 183 -9.48 -5.39 -10.31
CA ARG A 183 -10.23 -4.84 -11.44
C ARG A 183 -11.26 -5.80 -12.03
N GLN A 184 -11.12 -7.09 -11.82
CA GLN A 184 -12.03 -8.11 -12.35
C GLN A 184 -13.07 -8.56 -11.32
N GLU A 185 -13.17 -7.86 -10.19
CA GLU A 185 -14.15 -8.14 -9.14
C GLU A 185 -15.59 -8.15 -9.68
N HIS A 186 -15.92 -7.19 -10.56
CA HIS A 186 -17.24 -7.09 -11.18
C HIS A 186 -17.57 -8.25 -12.12
N LEU A 187 -16.56 -8.95 -12.66
CA LEU A 187 -16.75 -10.12 -13.52
C LEU A 187 -16.96 -11.42 -12.73
N GLY A 188 -16.71 -11.40 -11.41
CA GLY A 188 -16.73 -12.59 -10.56
C GLY A 188 -15.69 -13.66 -10.91
N ARG A 189 -14.82 -13.38 -11.87
CA ARG A 189 -13.76 -14.30 -12.35
C ARG A 189 -12.58 -13.53 -12.94
N VAL A 190 -11.40 -14.11 -12.88
CA VAL A 190 -10.21 -13.60 -13.58
C VAL A 190 -10.19 -14.17 -14.99
N ALA A 191 -10.26 -13.31 -15.99
CA ALA A 191 -10.34 -13.72 -17.39
C ALA A 191 -9.00 -14.23 -17.94
N ASN A 192 -7.89 -13.64 -17.48
CA ASN A 192 -6.54 -13.98 -17.92
C ASN A 192 -5.61 -14.14 -16.71
N LEU A 193 -4.81 -15.19 -16.68
CA LEU A 193 -3.95 -15.54 -15.53
C LEU A 193 -2.51 -15.05 -15.68
N TRP A 194 -2.04 -14.69 -16.89
CA TRP A 194 -0.64 -14.30 -17.09
C TRP A 194 -0.20 -13.08 -16.25
N PRO A 195 -1.06 -12.06 -15.98
CA PRO A 195 -0.64 -10.95 -15.14
C PRO A 195 -0.38 -11.35 -13.68
N LEU A 196 -0.82 -12.53 -13.24
CA LEU A 196 -0.49 -13.05 -11.92
C LEU A 196 1.00 -13.42 -11.79
N LEU A 197 1.73 -13.55 -12.91
CA LEU A 197 3.19 -13.72 -12.90
C LEU A 197 3.89 -12.54 -12.23
N PHE A 198 3.30 -11.34 -12.24
CA PHE A 198 3.82 -10.20 -11.51
C PHE A 198 3.87 -10.43 -9.99
N LEU A 199 3.00 -11.29 -9.43
CA LEU A 199 3.06 -11.70 -8.02
C LEU A 199 4.22 -12.66 -7.74
N ALA A 200 4.70 -13.40 -8.75
CA ALA A 200 5.81 -14.33 -8.60
C ALA A 200 7.19 -13.64 -8.67
N LEU A 201 7.28 -12.47 -9.31
CA LEU A 201 8.57 -11.76 -9.48
C LEU A 201 9.27 -11.44 -8.15
N PRO A 202 8.58 -10.91 -7.10
CA PRO A 202 9.18 -10.71 -5.78
C PRO A 202 9.76 -12.00 -5.17
N LEU A 203 9.03 -13.11 -5.28
CA LEU A 203 9.50 -14.42 -4.81
C LEU A 203 10.72 -14.92 -5.61
N ALA A 204 10.68 -14.80 -6.93
CA ALA A 204 11.79 -15.22 -7.79
C ALA A 204 13.06 -14.41 -7.49
N TRP A 205 12.96 -13.10 -7.30
CA TRP A 205 14.09 -12.24 -6.94
C TRP A 205 14.71 -12.61 -5.61
N THR A 206 13.88 -12.89 -4.59
CA THR A 206 14.35 -13.21 -3.23
C THR A 206 14.70 -14.69 -3.02
N ALA A 207 14.48 -15.55 -4.02
CA ALA A 207 14.74 -16.99 -3.91
C ALA A 207 16.18 -17.30 -3.51
N ARG A 208 17.18 -16.59 -4.08
CA ARG A 208 18.60 -16.79 -3.74
C ARG A 208 18.88 -16.51 -2.25
N ALA A 209 18.29 -15.47 -1.70
CA ALA A 209 18.42 -15.15 -0.27
C ALA A 209 17.72 -16.21 0.59
N ALA A 210 16.57 -16.70 0.16
CA ALA A 210 15.84 -17.77 0.84
C ALA A 210 16.63 -19.11 0.86
N LEU A 211 17.38 -19.42 -0.21
CA LEU A 211 18.23 -20.62 -0.26
C LEU A 211 19.38 -20.61 0.75
N GLN A 212 19.74 -19.46 1.31
CA GLN A 212 20.70 -19.37 2.40
C GLN A 212 20.13 -19.86 3.75
N GLY A 213 18.83 -20.11 3.82
CA GLY A 213 18.15 -20.68 4.98
C GLY A 213 17.74 -19.65 6.03
N GLY A 214 17.48 -20.15 7.24
CA GLY A 214 17.15 -19.30 8.39
C GLY A 214 15.77 -18.62 8.29
N PHE A 215 15.63 -17.48 8.95
CA PHE A 215 14.36 -16.76 9.05
C PHE A 215 13.86 -16.23 7.70
N VAL A 216 14.76 -15.87 6.79
CA VAL A 216 14.43 -15.40 5.44
C VAL A 216 13.74 -16.51 4.64
N ALA A 217 14.23 -17.76 4.73
CA ALA A 217 13.60 -18.91 4.08
C ALA A 217 12.18 -19.17 4.61
N VAL A 218 11.98 -19.06 5.93
CA VAL A 218 10.66 -19.21 6.56
C VAL A 218 9.69 -18.16 6.04
N LEU A 219 10.11 -16.91 5.97
CA LEU A 219 9.26 -15.81 5.46
C LEU A 219 8.95 -15.97 3.96
N TRP A 220 9.93 -16.41 3.19
CA TRP A 220 9.74 -16.71 1.77
C TRP A 220 8.69 -17.79 1.55
N LEU A 221 8.79 -18.91 2.29
CA LEU A 221 7.81 -20.00 2.25
C LEU A 221 6.42 -19.52 2.73
N LEU A 222 6.37 -18.72 3.78
CA LEU A 222 5.13 -18.15 4.30
C LEU A 222 4.45 -17.27 3.26
N LEU A 223 5.19 -16.36 2.61
CA LEU A 223 4.66 -15.50 1.55
C LEU A 223 4.20 -16.34 0.35
N ALA A 224 5.00 -17.34 -0.09
CA ALA A 224 4.61 -18.21 -1.19
C ALA A 224 3.32 -18.99 -0.88
N ALA A 225 3.23 -19.60 0.30
CA ALA A 225 2.04 -20.32 0.75
C ALA A 225 0.82 -19.38 0.85
N TRP A 226 1.02 -18.15 1.35
CA TRP A 226 -0.03 -17.14 1.45
C TRP A 226 -0.56 -16.71 0.08
N LEU A 227 0.33 -16.47 -0.89
CA LEU A 227 -0.08 -16.15 -2.26
C LEU A 227 -0.85 -17.30 -2.90
N LEU A 228 -0.38 -18.54 -2.76
CA LEU A 228 -1.10 -19.72 -3.25
C LEU A 228 -2.48 -19.85 -2.59
N TYR A 229 -2.58 -19.59 -1.29
CA TYR A 229 -3.85 -19.57 -0.58
C TYR A 229 -4.78 -18.47 -1.11
N ALA A 230 -4.30 -17.23 -1.25
CA ALA A 230 -5.07 -16.12 -1.77
C ALA A 230 -5.57 -16.40 -3.21
N LEU A 231 -4.71 -16.94 -4.07
CA LEU A 231 -5.06 -17.28 -5.45
C LEU A 231 -5.99 -18.52 -5.55
N SER A 232 -6.02 -19.38 -4.53
CA SER A 232 -6.90 -20.56 -4.52
C SER A 232 -8.38 -20.17 -4.58
N PHE A 233 -8.77 -19.00 -4.04
CA PHE A 233 -10.14 -18.48 -4.14
C PHE A 233 -10.55 -18.25 -5.61
N LEU A 234 -9.64 -17.77 -6.45
CA LEU A 234 -9.93 -17.51 -7.87
C LEU A 234 -10.26 -18.78 -8.66
N ARG A 235 -9.80 -19.96 -8.18
CA ARG A 235 -10.12 -21.25 -8.80
C ARG A 235 -11.52 -21.74 -8.48
N ARG A 236 -12.09 -21.34 -7.33
CA ARG A 236 -13.41 -21.79 -6.85
C ARG A 236 -14.57 -21.16 -7.61
N ARG A 237 -14.36 -19.92 -8.12
CA ARG A 237 -15.34 -19.14 -8.91
C ARG A 237 -16.69 -18.94 -8.22
N ARG A 238 -16.73 -18.83 -6.89
CA ARG A 238 -17.94 -18.56 -6.13
C ARG A 238 -18.11 -17.04 -5.94
N ALA A 239 -19.36 -16.60 -5.74
CA ALA A 239 -19.64 -15.21 -5.41
C ALA A 239 -18.84 -14.78 -4.18
N GLY A 240 -18.15 -13.62 -4.25
CA GLY A 240 -17.31 -13.09 -3.17
C GLY A 240 -15.88 -13.66 -3.11
N ASP A 241 -15.51 -14.62 -3.98
CA ASP A 241 -14.14 -15.18 -3.95
C ASP A 241 -13.09 -14.17 -4.46
N VAL A 242 -13.43 -13.32 -5.44
CA VAL A 242 -12.50 -12.29 -5.92
C VAL A 242 -12.21 -11.23 -4.83
N PRO A 243 -13.21 -10.61 -4.18
CA PRO A 243 -12.96 -9.73 -3.04
C PRO A 243 -12.13 -10.37 -1.91
N ARG A 244 -12.40 -11.65 -1.59
CA ARG A 244 -11.60 -12.39 -0.59
C ARG A 244 -10.14 -12.52 -1.02
N SER A 245 -9.90 -12.92 -2.28
CA SER A 245 -8.55 -13.00 -2.84
C SER A 245 -7.84 -11.66 -2.72
N VAL A 246 -8.50 -10.56 -3.12
CA VAL A 246 -7.95 -9.21 -3.04
C VAL A 246 -7.59 -8.84 -1.60
N GLY A 247 -8.47 -9.08 -0.63
CA GLY A 247 -8.18 -8.82 0.79
C GLY A 247 -6.95 -9.57 1.29
N HIS A 248 -6.82 -10.87 0.94
CA HIS A 248 -5.65 -11.66 1.32
C HIS A 248 -4.38 -11.19 0.61
N LEU A 249 -4.45 -10.80 -0.67
CA LEU A 249 -3.32 -10.23 -1.39
C LEU A 249 -2.90 -8.88 -0.78
N LEU A 250 -3.85 -8.03 -0.36
CA LEU A 250 -3.55 -6.80 0.35
C LEU A 250 -2.80 -7.06 1.66
N ALA A 251 -3.28 -7.99 2.50
CA ALA A 251 -2.57 -8.38 3.72
C ALA A 251 -1.17 -8.93 3.42
N GLY A 252 -1.02 -9.70 2.36
CA GLY A 252 0.26 -10.25 1.91
C GLY A 252 1.37 -9.21 1.65
N ILE A 253 1.02 -7.94 1.47
CA ILE A 253 2.01 -6.85 1.38
C ILE A 253 2.87 -6.79 2.64
N CYS A 254 2.28 -6.96 3.83
CA CYS A 254 3.04 -6.98 5.09
C CYS A 254 4.05 -8.16 5.13
N LEU A 255 3.71 -9.32 4.58
CA LEU A 255 4.63 -10.46 4.50
C LEU A 255 5.77 -10.21 3.49
N TRP A 256 5.46 -9.55 2.37
CA TRP A 256 6.50 -9.09 1.44
C TRP A 256 7.47 -8.14 2.14
N ASP A 257 6.96 -7.12 2.83
CA ASP A 257 7.80 -6.17 3.56
C ASP A 257 8.61 -6.86 4.66
N ALA A 258 8.01 -7.81 5.40
CA ALA A 258 8.72 -8.61 6.40
C ALA A 258 9.89 -9.37 5.78
N LEU A 259 9.70 -9.97 4.61
CA LEU A 259 10.74 -10.69 3.88
C LEU A 259 11.89 -9.75 3.49
N VAL A 260 11.57 -8.56 2.94
CA VAL A 260 12.55 -7.54 2.55
C VAL A 260 13.34 -7.04 3.76
N ILE A 261 12.65 -6.75 4.86
CA ILE A 261 13.25 -6.28 6.13
C ILE A 261 14.16 -7.35 6.72
N ALA A 262 13.75 -8.63 6.72
CA ALA A 262 14.56 -9.73 7.20
C ALA A 262 15.82 -9.95 6.33
N ALA A 263 15.67 -9.87 5.00
CA ALA A 263 16.77 -9.98 4.05
C ALA A 263 17.79 -8.84 4.20
N ALA A 264 17.35 -7.67 4.69
CA ALA A 264 18.22 -6.56 5.06
C ALA A 264 18.85 -6.69 6.47
N GLY A 265 18.73 -7.85 7.13
CA GLY A 265 19.38 -8.12 8.42
C GLY A 265 18.65 -7.58 9.64
N GLN A 266 17.35 -7.28 9.55
CA GLN A 266 16.53 -6.72 10.64
C GLN A 266 15.39 -7.67 11.09
N PRO A 267 15.71 -8.84 11.69
CA PRO A 267 14.71 -9.87 11.99
C PRO A 267 13.65 -9.43 13.01
N ALA A 268 14.02 -8.57 13.98
CA ALA A 268 13.07 -8.06 14.97
C ALA A 268 11.97 -7.19 14.31
N LEU A 269 12.36 -6.35 13.34
CA LEU A 269 11.42 -5.53 12.58
C LEU A 269 10.57 -6.33 11.61
N ALA A 270 11.15 -7.37 11.03
CA ALA A 270 10.37 -8.33 10.24
C ALA A 270 9.29 -9.02 11.10
N GLY A 271 9.59 -9.33 12.37
CA GLY A 271 8.61 -9.79 13.35
C GLY A 271 7.47 -8.80 13.59
N LEU A 272 7.78 -7.50 13.71
CA LEU A 272 6.76 -6.46 13.78
C LEU A 272 5.87 -6.43 12.52
N ALA A 273 6.46 -6.55 11.34
CA ALA A 273 5.70 -6.58 10.08
C ALA A 273 4.76 -7.80 9.99
N ILE A 274 5.16 -8.96 10.54
CA ILE A 274 4.27 -10.13 10.70
C ILE A 274 3.12 -9.81 11.67
N GLY A 275 3.39 -9.12 12.77
CA GLY A 275 2.34 -8.65 13.68
C GLY A 275 1.34 -7.72 12.98
N LEU A 276 1.83 -6.80 12.14
CA LEU A 276 1.01 -5.91 11.32
C LEU A 276 0.22 -6.67 10.24
N PHE A 277 0.74 -7.76 9.70
CA PHE A 277 -0.03 -8.68 8.86
C PHE A 277 -1.23 -9.25 9.61
N GLY A 278 -1.02 -9.78 10.82
CA GLY A 278 -2.11 -10.27 11.68
C GLY A 278 -3.13 -9.17 12.00
N LEU A 279 -2.67 -7.96 12.32
CA LEU A 279 -3.53 -6.80 12.56
C LEU A 279 -4.36 -6.45 11.32
N THR A 280 -3.77 -6.48 10.12
CA THR A 280 -4.50 -6.25 8.86
C THR A 280 -5.66 -7.22 8.70
N LEU A 281 -5.43 -8.51 8.95
CA LEU A 281 -6.48 -9.54 8.84
C LEU A 281 -7.62 -9.33 9.86
N VAL A 282 -7.30 -8.89 11.08
CA VAL A 282 -8.30 -8.55 12.09
C VAL A 282 -9.11 -7.32 11.67
N LEU A 283 -8.43 -6.25 11.24
CA LEU A 283 -9.09 -5.01 10.83
C LEU A 283 -9.96 -5.20 9.58
N GLN A 284 -9.58 -6.08 8.65
CA GLN A 284 -10.38 -6.39 7.46
C GLN A 284 -11.72 -7.10 7.80
N ARG A 285 -11.85 -7.67 9.00
CA ARG A 285 -13.15 -8.20 9.49
C ARG A 285 -14.08 -7.10 10.00
N LEU A 286 -13.52 -5.95 10.38
CA LEU A 286 -14.27 -4.81 10.95
C LEU A 286 -14.58 -3.75 9.89
N VAL A 287 -13.67 -3.53 8.96
CA VAL A 287 -13.80 -2.55 7.86
C VAL A 287 -13.40 -3.24 6.55
N ALA A 288 -14.29 -3.20 5.56
CA ALA A 288 -14.03 -3.81 4.25
C ALA A 288 -12.74 -3.26 3.62
N PRO A 289 -11.88 -4.11 3.05
CA PRO A 289 -10.61 -3.70 2.46
C PRO A 289 -10.77 -3.01 1.10
N THR A 290 -11.92 -3.18 0.42
CA THR A 290 -12.23 -2.66 -0.93
C THR A 290 -13.57 -1.94 -0.97
#